data_733fcc5ab97ccfcc1c75618b8755efe2
#
_entry.id   733fcc5ab97ccfcc1c75618b8755efe2
#
_cell.length_a   1.000
_cell.length_b   1.000
_cell.length_c   1.000
_cell.angle_alpha   90.00
_cell.angle_beta   90.00
_cell.angle_gamma   90.00
#
_symmetry.space_group_name_H-M   'P 1'
#
loop_
_entity.id
_entity.type
_entity.pdbx_description
1 polymer ?
#
loop_
_entity_poly.entity_id
_entity_poly.type
_entity_poly.pdbx_seq_one_letter_code
_entity_poly.pdbx_strand_id
1 'polypeptide(L)'
;MVEGLRGGVADIGVTNVSNFAGQLPITATMAGTADIALGNKVDTVGLALVFQKLLAEFPQITQEFTDVGLMPLVWIPTFTFAVIARDPIATLADFQGKKIRAFGPNLPRIISASGATPLAVAAGEVYTSLQTGVIDGAMTDPANMVTGRWYEQARNVIHTGPGVGAQTLGVGVAYIINLKAWERISPADQAVIRKISLEVTLASGKRMQDTGEQALKELKEKGITIRSLSAADTTELAKRTGDFSAIAETRMNELGKPGTAIMTRYRQLVDQYVAGTLK
;
A
#
# COMPACT_ATOMS: atom_id res chain seq x y z
N MET A 1 15.40 -1.43 11.03
CA MET A 1 15.24 -2.85 10.59
C MET A 1 16.20 -3.19 9.46
N VAL A 2 16.20 -2.50 8.32
CA VAL A 2 17.12 -2.76 7.19
C VAL A 2 18.59 -2.77 7.63
N GLU A 3 19.03 -1.78 8.40
CA GLU A 3 20.39 -1.73 8.92
C GLU A 3 20.71 -2.90 9.87
N GLY A 4 19.75 -3.33 10.70
CA GLY A 4 19.92 -4.49 11.58
C GLY A 4 20.06 -5.80 10.78
N LEU A 5 19.28 -5.97 9.71
CA LEU A 5 19.42 -7.10 8.80
C LEU A 5 20.78 -7.08 8.09
N ARG A 6 21.17 -5.94 7.53
CA ARG A 6 22.50 -5.77 6.89
C ARG A 6 23.65 -6.06 7.84
N GLY A 7 23.52 -5.62 9.09
CA GLY A 7 24.48 -5.83 10.16
C GLY A 7 24.48 -7.23 10.78
N GLY A 8 23.55 -8.12 10.35
CA GLY A 8 23.47 -9.49 10.87
C GLY A 8 22.88 -9.61 12.26
N VAL A 9 22.12 -8.60 12.74
CA VAL A 9 21.37 -8.68 14.00
C VAL A 9 20.25 -9.72 13.91
N ALA A 10 19.72 -9.91 12.72
CA ALA A 10 18.78 -10.99 12.37
C ALA A 10 19.03 -11.43 10.92
N ASP A 11 18.76 -12.70 10.63
CA ASP A 11 18.87 -13.22 9.26
C ASP A 11 17.66 -12.84 8.41
N ILE A 12 16.45 -12.85 8.96
CA ILE A 12 15.20 -12.55 8.26
C ILE A 12 14.43 -11.46 9.02
N GLY A 13 13.77 -10.59 8.28
CA GLY A 13 12.87 -9.57 8.82
C GLY A 13 11.72 -9.24 7.87
N VAL A 14 10.71 -8.58 8.40
CA VAL A 14 9.58 -8.07 7.64
C VAL A 14 9.52 -6.55 7.75
N THR A 15 9.27 -5.86 6.64
CA THR A 15 9.22 -4.39 6.65
C THR A 15 8.28 -3.84 5.59
N ASN A 16 7.80 -2.61 5.84
CA ASN A 16 7.18 -1.82 4.78
C ASN A 16 8.27 -1.14 3.95
N VAL A 17 8.36 -1.53 2.68
CA VAL A 17 9.41 -1.09 1.76
C VAL A 17 9.31 0.39 1.37
N SER A 18 8.12 1.00 1.48
CA SER A 18 7.93 2.43 1.18
C SER A 18 8.76 3.36 2.06
N ASN A 19 9.22 2.87 3.22
CA ASN A 19 10.04 3.65 4.14
C ASN A 19 11.52 3.75 3.73
N PHE A 20 11.93 3.07 2.65
CA PHE A 20 13.33 2.95 2.25
C PHE A 20 13.62 3.52 0.86
N ALA A 21 12.99 4.64 0.52
CA ALA A 21 13.11 5.27 -0.79
C ALA A 21 14.56 5.61 -1.22
N GLY A 22 15.46 5.82 -0.26
CA GLY A 22 16.87 6.04 -0.52
C GLY A 22 17.65 4.79 -0.92
N GLN A 23 17.23 3.61 -0.45
CA GLN A 23 17.88 2.33 -0.71
C GLN A 23 17.14 1.51 -1.78
N LEU A 24 15.81 1.62 -1.83
CA LEU A 24 14.92 0.83 -2.68
C LEU A 24 14.06 1.75 -3.57
N PRO A 25 14.68 2.51 -4.49
CA PRO A 25 14.00 3.59 -5.20
C PRO A 25 12.83 3.13 -6.08
N ILE A 26 12.90 1.97 -6.73
CA ILE A 26 11.79 1.44 -7.56
C ILE A 26 10.66 0.95 -6.64
N THR A 27 11.00 -0.01 -5.77
CA THR A 27 10.02 -0.68 -4.91
C THR A 27 9.34 0.31 -3.96
N ALA A 28 10.13 1.20 -3.33
CA ALA A 28 9.57 2.19 -2.41
C ALA A 28 8.69 3.23 -3.12
N THR A 29 9.03 3.61 -4.34
CA THR A 29 8.17 4.51 -5.14
C THR A 29 6.84 3.84 -5.46
N MET A 30 6.85 2.61 -5.96
CA MET A 30 5.62 1.89 -6.29
C MET A 30 4.77 1.59 -5.04
N ALA A 31 5.39 1.07 -3.98
CA ALA A 31 4.70 0.74 -2.73
C ALA A 31 4.20 1.97 -1.96
N GLY A 32 4.90 3.09 -2.09
CA GLY A 32 4.55 4.34 -1.43
C GLY A 32 3.54 5.19 -2.20
N THR A 33 3.22 4.85 -3.45
CA THR A 33 2.29 5.59 -4.29
C THR A 33 0.93 4.90 -4.30
N ALA A 34 -0.10 5.57 -3.78
CA ALA A 34 -1.47 5.07 -3.78
C ALA A 34 -2.30 5.83 -4.81
N ASP A 35 -3.03 5.11 -5.65
CA ASP A 35 -3.87 5.66 -6.72
C ASP A 35 -5.35 5.40 -6.41
N ILE A 36 -6.15 6.46 -6.44
CA ILE A 36 -7.60 6.40 -6.21
C ILE A 36 -8.29 5.65 -7.36
N ALA A 37 -7.88 5.88 -8.59
CA ALA A 37 -8.46 5.24 -9.77
C ALA A 37 -8.13 3.75 -9.84
N LEU A 38 -6.97 3.34 -9.30
CA LEU A 38 -6.51 1.97 -9.31
C LEU A 38 -7.33 1.07 -8.37
N GLY A 39 -7.77 1.58 -7.24
CA GLY A 39 -8.53 0.83 -6.23
C GLY A 39 -9.84 0.22 -6.74
N ASN A 40 -10.31 0.66 -7.92
CA ASN A 40 -11.48 0.09 -8.59
C ASN A 40 -11.13 -0.90 -9.70
N LYS A 41 -9.86 -1.01 -10.06
CA LYS A 41 -9.39 -1.85 -11.17
C LYS A 41 -8.66 -3.09 -10.69
N VAL A 42 -7.92 -2.97 -9.60
CA VAL A 42 -7.04 -4.02 -9.11
C VAL A 42 -7.25 -4.21 -7.62
N ASP A 43 -7.69 -5.41 -7.26
CA ASP A 43 -7.72 -5.87 -5.88
C ASP A 43 -6.33 -6.38 -5.43
N THR A 44 -6.23 -6.87 -4.21
CA THR A 44 -4.95 -7.38 -3.68
C THR A 44 -4.47 -8.63 -4.39
N VAL A 45 -5.35 -9.43 -4.97
CA VAL A 45 -5.00 -10.61 -5.79
C VAL A 45 -4.35 -10.14 -7.08
N GLY A 46 -5.00 -9.22 -7.78
CA GLY A 46 -4.48 -8.62 -9.01
C GLY A 46 -3.16 -7.90 -8.79
N LEU A 47 -3.03 -7.17 -7.68
CA LEU A 47 -1.78 -6.50 -7.34
C LEU A 47 -0.62 -7.49 -7.14
N ALA A 48 -0.87 -8.61 -6.45
CA ALA A 48 0.14 -9.67 -6.29
C ALA A 48 0.56 -10.26 -7.63
N LEU A 49 -0.39 -10.56 -8.53
CA LEU A 49 -0.13 -11.09 -9.86
C LEU A 49 0.65 -10.10 -10.73
N VAL A 50 0.20 -8.86 -10.81
CA VAL A 50 0.87 -7.79 -11.58
C VAL A 50 2.31 -7.61 -11.10
N PHE A 51 2.49 -7.53 -9.78
CA PHE A 51 3.82 -7.30 -9.20
C PHE A 51 4.76 -8.49 -9.45
N GLN A 52 4.27 -9.73 -9.39
CA GLN A 52 5.07 -10.92 -9.72
C GLN A 52 5.54 -10.92 -11.18
N LYS A 53 4.70 -10.48 -12.12
CA LYS A 53 5.10 -10.33 -13.51
C LYS A 53 6.20 -9.28 -13.67
N LEU A 54 6.07 -8.15 -12.99
CA LEU A 54 7.10 -7.11 -12.99
C LEU A 54 8.42 -7.60 -12.40
N LEU A 55 8.40 -8.35 -11.30
CA LEU A 55 9.61 -8.95 -10.72
C LEU A 55 10.32 -9.89 -11.70
N ALA A 56 9.57 -10.66 -12.48
CA ALA A 56 10.12 -11.57 -13.46
C ALA A 56 10.70 -10.84 -14.70
N GLU A 57 10.09 -9.75 -15.12
CA GLU A 57 10.45 -9.00 -16.33
C GLU A 57 11.49 -7.90 -16.05
N PHE A 58 11.56 -7.36 -14.82
CA PHE A 58 12.47 -6.28 -14.43
C PHE A 58 13.38 -6.71 -13.26
N PRO A 59 14.50 -7.38 -13.54
CA PRO A 59 15.44 -7.83 -12.50
C PRO A 59 15.99 -6.68 -11.66
N GLN A 60 15.93 -5.43 -12.14
CA GLN A 60 16.34 -4.24 -11.42
C GLN A 60 15.56 -4.04 -10.12
N ILE A 61 14.31 -4.55 -10.03
CA ILE A 61 13.49 -4.49 -8.81
C ILE A 61 14.11 -5.35 -7.69
N THR A 62 14.63 -6.54 -8.04
CA THR A 62 15.34 -7.40 -7.08
C THR A 62 16.77 -6.88 -6.84
N GLN A 63 17.41 -6.35 -7.89
CA GLN A 63 18.79 -5.84 -7.83
C GLN A 63 18.96 -4.73 -6.78
N GLU A 64 17.98 -3.82 -6.63
CA GLU A 64 18.07 -2.77 -5.61
C GLU A 64 18.19 -3.31 -4.18
N PHE A 65 17.65 -4.51 -3.90
CA PHE A 65 17.82 -5.19 -2.62
C PHE A 65 19.20 -5.83 -2.49
N THR A 66 19.69 -6.53 -3.55
CA THR A 66 21.00 -7.16 -3.50
C THR A 66 22.12 -6.14 -3.44
N ASP A 67 21.95 -4.97 -4.06
CA ASP A 67 22.90 -3.85 -3.97
C ASP A 67 23.07 -3.34 -2.54
N VAL A 68 22.08 -3.52 -1.69
CA VAL A 68 22.14 -3.16 -0.26
C VAL A 68 22.34 -4.35 0.67
N GLY A 69 22.72 -5.51 0.14
CA GLY A 69 23.04 -6.71 0.92
C GLY A 69 21.82 -7.48 1.46
N LEU A 70 20.70 -7.38 0.78
CA LEU A 70 19.43 -8.04 1.13
C LEU A 70 18.91 -8.86 -0.05
N MET A 71 18.04 -9.84 0.22
CA MET A 71 17.29 -10.58 -0.77
C MET A 71 15.80 -10.59 -0.40
N PRO A 72 14.90 -10.11 -1.26
CA PRO A 72 13.47 -10.19 -1.00
C PRO A 72 12.97 -11.62 -1.25
N LEU A 73 12.09 -12.11 -0.39
CA LEU A 73 11.51 -13.45 -0.45
C LEU A 73 10.02 -13.39 -0.76
N VAL A 74 9.22 -12.88 0.17
CA VAL A 74 7.76 -12.86 0.08
C VAL A 74 7.28 -11.42 0.02
N TRP A 75 6.28 -11.18 -0.81
CA TRP A 75 5.65 -9.88 -0.98
C TRP A 75 4.18 -9.95 -0.54
N ILE A 76 3.76 -9.03 0.30
CA ILE A 76 2.39 -8.96 0.83
C ILE A 76 1.76 -7.65 0.37
N PRO A 77 0.73 -7.69 -0.49
CA PRO A 77 -0.03 -6.51 -0.85
C PRO A 77 -0.82 -5.97 0.34
N THR A 78 -1.11 -4.69 0.34
CA THR A 78 -2.00 -4.07 1.32
C THR A 78 -3.40 -3.95 0.74
N PHE A 79 -4.43 -4.09 1.59
CA PHE A 79 -5.80 -3.77 1.18
C PHE A 79 -5.95 -2.26 0.92
N THR A 80 -7.00 -1.88 0.22
CA THR A 80 -7.26 -0.47 -0.12
C THR A 80 -7.43 0.41 1.12
N PHE A 81 -7.00 1.67 1.00
CA PHE A 81 -7.09 2.64 2.08
C PHE A 81 -8.44 3.37 2.09
N ALA A 82 -8.98 3.57 3.28
CA ALA A 82 -10.14 4.38 3.56
C ALA A 82 -9.84 5.35 4.71
N VAL A 83 -10.67 6.34 4.92
CA VAL A 83 -10.58 7.24 6.08
C VAL A 83 -11.61 6.84 7.10
N ILE A 84 -11.20 6.57 8.35
CA ILE A 84 -12.09 6.51 9.50
C ILE A 84 -12.10 7.88 10.17
N ALA A 85 -13.28 8.43 10.47
CA ALA A 85 -13.44 9.79 10.99
C ALA A 85 -14.44 9.84 12.15
N ARG A 86 -14.22 10.78 13.07
CA ARG A 86 -15.11 11.06 14.22
C ARG A 86 -16.46 11.58 13.73
N ASP A 87 -16.42 12.63 12.92
CA ASP A 87 -17.60 13.22 12.32
C ASP A 87 -17.93 12.58 10.97
N PRO A 88 -19.20 12.62 10.55
CA PRO A 88 -19.59 12.18 9.23
C PRO A 88 -18.83 12.95 8.12
N ILE A 89 -18.34 12.20 7.14
CA ILE A 89 -17.84 12.70 5.86
C ILE A 89 -18.68 12.03 4.78
N ALA A 90 -19.44 12.79 4.03
CA ALA A 90 -20.28 12.30 2.95
C ALA A 90 -19.85 12.81 1.57
N THR A 91 -19.23 13.98 1.54
CA THR A 91 -18.79 14.68 0.33
C THR A 91 -17.33 15.09 0.45
N LEU A 92 -16.73 15.48 -0.67
CA LEU A 92 -15.36 16.01 -0.69
C LEU A 92 -15.24 17.31 0.13
N ALA A 93 -16.32 18.11 0.19
CA ALA A 93 -16.35 19.35 0.96
C ALA A 93 -16.24 19.12 2.48
N ASP A 94 -16.73 17.98 2.98
CA ASP A 94 -16.69 17.65 4.42
C ASP A 94 -15.28 17.38 4.95
N PHE A 95 -14.30 17.20 4.08
CA PHE A 95 -12.89 17.09 4.47
C PHE A 95 -12.26 18.44 4.84
N GLN A 96 -12.87 19.55 4.41
CA GLN A 96 -12.31 20.89 4.61
C GLN A 96 -12.03 21.18 6.08
N GLY A 97 -10.79 21.53 6.38
CA GLY A 97 -10.34 21.92 7.72
C GLY A 97 -10.14 20.75 8.71
N LYS A 98 -10.45 19.51 8.34
CA LYS A 98 -10.22 18.34 9.21
C LYS A 98 -8.73 17.98 9.26
N LYS A 99 -8.30 17.46 10.39
CA LYS A 99 -6.95 16.95 10.64
C LYS A 99 -7.00 15.42 10.48
N ILE A 100 -6.44 14.90 9.40
CA ILE A 100 -6.49 13.47 9.09
C ILE A 100 -5.10 12.87 9.15
N ARG A 101 -4.92 11.85 9.96
CA ARG A 101 -3.67 11.09 9.99
C ARG A 101 -3.44 10.43 8.64
N ALA A 102 -2.26 10.68 8.07
CA ALA A 102 -1.78 10.03 6.87
C ALA A 102 -0.31 9.63 7.05
N PHE A 103 0.10 8.54 6.42
CA PHE A 103 1.46 8.01 6.56
C PHE A 103 2.09 7.76 5.17
N GLY A 104 3.41 7.54 5.17
CA GLY A 104 4.16 7.33 3.94
C GLY A 104 4.24 8.59 3.07
N PRO A 105 4.84 8.48 1.89
CA PRO A 105 5.17 9.64 1.07
C PRO A 105 3.97 10.24 0.32
N ASN A 106 2.92 9.48 0.03
CA ASN A 106 1.87 9.88 -0.90
C ASN A 106 0.45 9.96 -0.32
N LEU A 107 0.12 9.22 0.75
CA LEU A 107 -1.20 9.37 1.40
C LEU A 107 -1.47 10.80 1.89
N PRO A 108 -0.46 11.55 2.43
CA PRO A 108 -0.64 12.96 2.75
C PRO A 108 -1.12 13.81 1.57
N ARG A 109 -0.70 13.47 0.32
CA ARG A 109 -1.13 14.19 -0.88
C ARG A 109 -2.63 14.00 -1.14
N ILE A 110 -3.16 12.79 -0.96
CA ILE A 110 -4.61 12.51 -1.09
C ILE A 110 -5.38 13.33 -0.06
N ILE A 111 -4.92 13.35 1.18
CA ILE A 111 -5.56 14.10 2.26
C ILE A 111 -5.50 15.61 2.01
N SER A 112 -4.35 16.16 1.59
CA SER A 112 -4.25 17.58 1.22
C SER A 112 -5.16 17.94 0.05
N ALA A 113 -5.22 17.09 -0.99
CA ALA A 113 -6.07 17.30 -2.15
C ALA A 113 -7.58 17.26 -1.81
N SER A 114 -7.96 16.53 -0.75
CA SER A 114 -9.34 16.53 -0.24
C SER A 114 -9.72 17.83 0.49
N GLY A 115 -8.76 18.69 0.82
CA GLY A 115 -8.97 19.91 1.60
C GLY A 115 -8.71 19.75 3.11
N ALA A 116 -8.31 18.55 3.54
CA ALA A 116 -7.92 18.28 4.92
C ALA A 116 -6.43 18.53 5.15
N THR A 117 -6.03 18.65 6.41
CA THR A 117 -4.64 18.77 6.83
C THR A 117 -4.10 17.37 7.19
N PRO A 118 -3.09 16.86 6.49
CA PRO A 118 -2.47 15.60 6.85
C PRO A 118 -1.58 15.75 8.08
N LEU A 119 -1.67 14.83 9.02
CA LEU A 119 -0.82 14.76 10.21
C LEU A 119 -0.09 13.42 10.27
N ALA A 120 1.19 13.47 10.61
CA ALA A 120 1.99 12.28 10.88
C ALA A 120 1.79 11.87 12.36
N VAL A 121 1.12 10.75 12.58
CA VAL A 121 0.89 10.16 13.91
C VAL A 121 1.29 8.69 13.84
N ALA A 122 2.06 8.21 14.81
CA ALA A 122 2.45 6.80 14.88
C ALA A 122 1.22 5.90 15.07
N ALA A 123 1.23 4.70 14.47
CA ALA A 123 0.05 3.81 14.49
C ALA A 123 -0.46 3.50 15.90
N GLY A 124 0.44 3.33 16.88
CA GLY A 124 0.09 3.09 18.30
C GLY A 124 -0.54 4.29 19.00
N GLU A 125 -0.41 5.50 18.45
CA GLU A 125 -0.93 6.73 19.05
C GLU A 125 -2.28 7.16 18.45
N VAL A 126 -2.73 6.51 17.38
CA VAL A 126 -3.94 6.92 16.63
C VAL A 126 -5.18 6.86 17.50
N TYR A 127 -5.36 5.78 18.29
CA TYR A 127 -6.51 5.64 19.18
C TYR A 127 -6.63 6.84 20.14
N THR A 128 -5.56 7.16 20.85
CA THR A 128 -5.52 8.29 21.80
C THR A 128 -5.67 9.63 21.08
N SER A 129 -5.08 9.78 19.90
CA SER A 129 -5.18 11.02 19.12
C SER A 129 -6.61 11.27 18.61
N LEU A 130 -7.36 10.22 18.24
CA LEU A 130 -8.78 10.29 17.93
C LEU A 130 -9.60 10.62 19.19
N GLN A 131 -9.31 9.96 20.31
CA GLN A 131 -10.01 10.18 21.58
C GLN A 131 -9.88 11.62 22.07
N THR A 132 -8.69 12.19 22.00
CA THR A 132 -8.39 13.55 22.49
C THR A 132 -8.67 14.65 21.47
N GLY A 133 -9.00 14.31 20.22
CA GLY A 133 -9.28 15.28 19.16
C GLY A 133 -8.02 15.93 18.56
N VAL A 134 -6.85 15.36 18.78
CA VAL A 134 -5.61 15.78 18.08
C VAL A 134 -5.76 15.56 16.58
N ILE A 135 -6.42 14.47 16.19
CA ILE A 135 -6.85 14.19 14.82
C ILE A 135 -8.38 13.98 14.76
N ASP A 136 -8.99 14.35 13.64
CA ASP A 136 -10.41 14.16 13.36
C ASP A 136 -10.68 12.83 12.66
N GLY A 137 -9.63 12.21 12.09
CA GLY A 137 -9.69 10.94 11.41
C GLY A 137 -8.33 10.37 11.06
N ALA A 138 -8.31 9.16 10.49
CA ALA A 138 -7.09 8.50 10.05
C ALA A 138 -7.31 7.73 8.75
N MET A 139 -6.41 7.89 7.79
CA MET A 139 -6.37 7.10 6.56
C MET A 139 -5.56 5.83 6.79
N THR A 140 -6.17 4.68 6.55
CA THR A 140 -5.57 3.35 6.72
C THR A 140 -6.41 2.27 6.03
N ASP A 141 -5.94 1.03 6.02
CA ASP A 141 -6.76 -0.12 5.66
C ASP A 141 -7.76 -0.49 6.78
N PRO A 142 -8.90 -1.12 6.45
CA PRO A 142 -9.94 -1.47 7.43
C PRO A 142 -9.49 -2.40 8.54
N ALA A 143 -8.53 -3.31 8.29
CA ALA A 143 -8.06 -4.24 9.31
C ALA A 143 -7.36 -3.50 10.46
N ASN A 144 -6.60 -2.45 10.15
CA ASN A 144 -5.99 -1.59 11.17
C ASN A 144 -7.05 -0.81 11.98
N MET A 145 -8.17 -0.43 11.39
CA MET A 145 -9.27 0.22 12.12
C MET A 145 -9.87 -0.71 13.18
N VAL A 146 -9.95 -2.01 12.86
CA VAL A 146 -10.44 -3.06 13.78
C VAL A 146 -9.40 -3.38 14.84
N THR A 147 -8.18 -3.75 14.44
CA THR A 147 -7.13 -4.18 15.38
C THR A 147 -6.69 -3.08 16.33
N GLY A 148 -6.68 -1.82 15.86
CA GLY A 148 -6.43 -0.63 16.69
C GLY A 148 -7.63 -0.15 17.49
N ARG A 149 -8.79 -0.77 17.33
CA ARG A 149 -10.06 -0.40 17.97
C ARG A 149 -10.47 1.06 17.69
N TRP A 150 -10.04 1.63 16.58
CA TRP A 150 -10.29 3.05 16.26
C TRP A 150 -11.76 3.36 16.08
N TYR A 151 -12.55 2.33 15.73
CA TYR A 151 -14.02 2.41 15.62
C TYR A 151 -14.71 2.82 16.92
N GLU A 152 -14.06 2.71 18.08
CA GLU A 152 -14.61 3.17 19.36
C GLU A 152 -14.60 4.70 19.47
N GLN A 153 -13.65 5.35 18.82
CA GLN A 153 -13.43 6.80 18.84
C GLN A 153 -13.94 7.50 17.57
N ALA A 154 -14.13 6.77 16.48
CA ALA A 154 -14.52 7.29 15.18
C ALA A 154 -15.53 6.35 14.52
N ARG A 155 -16.72 6.87 14.21
CA ARG A 155 -17.90 6.05 13.83
C ARG A 155 -18.24 6.09 12.34
N ASN A 156 -17.42 6.74 11.54
CA ASN A 156 -17.67 6.94 10.12
C ASN A 156 -16.46 6.48 9.30
N VAL A 157 -16.67 5.64 8.31
CA VAL A 157 -15.66 5.25 7.32
C VAL A 157 -16.06 5.79 5.97
N ILE A 158 -15.16 6.46 5.29
CA ILE A 158 -15.34 6.95 3.94
C ILE A 158 -14.27 6.38 3.01
N HIS A 159 -14.71 5.71 1.96
CA HIS A 159 -13.85 5.32 0.85
C HIS A 159 -13.62 6.52 -0.08
N THR A 160 -12.37 6.79 -0.42
CA THR A 160 -11.97 7.92 -1.26
C THR A 160 -12.20 7.66 -2.76
N GLY A 161 -12.82 6.54 -3.11
CA GLY A 161 -13.17 6.17 -4.48
C GLY A 161 -14.44 5.34 -4.55
N PRO A 162 -15.03 5.15 -5.74
CA PRO A 162 -16.18 4.28 -5.92
C PRO A 162 -15.74 2.83 -5.64
N GLY A 163 -16.28 2.23 -4.59
CA GLY A 163 -15.96 0.87 -4.16
C GLY A 163 -15.07 0.84 -2.93
N VAL A 164 -13.77 0.60 -3.07
CA VAL A 164 -12.91 0.20 -1.95
C VAL A 164 -11.79 1.18 -1.56
N GLY A 165 -11.64 2.33 -2.25
CA GLY A 165 -10.65 3.36 -1.88
C GLY A 165 -9.35 3.31 -2.68
N ALA A 166 -8.32 4.01 -2.20
CA ALA A 166 -7.04 4.10 -2.89
C ALA A 166 -6.22 2.81 -2.75
N GLN A 167 -5.60 2.34 -3.84
CA GLN A 167 -4.71 1.18 -3.87
C GLN A 167 -3.27 1.61 -4.17
N THR A 168 -2.29 0.95 -3.58
CA THR A 168 -0.88 1.17 -3.91
C THR A 168 -0.55 0.62 -5.32
N LEU A 169 0.42 1.24 -6.01
CA LEU A 169 0.90 0.75 -7.31
C LEU A 169 1.76 -0.51 -7.17
N GLY A 170 2.36 -0.74 -6.01
CA GLY A 170 3.20 -1.90 -5.74
C GLY A 170 2.88 -2.54 -4.40
N VAL A 171 3.56 -3.63 -4.11
CA VAL A 171 3.37 -4.40 -2.87
C VAL A 171 4.15 -3.74 -1.73
N GLY A 172 3.45 -3.38 -0.65
CA GLY A 172 3.99 -2.53 0.41
C GLY A 172 4.86 -3.27 1.43
N VAL A 173 4.62 -4.55 1.68
CA VAL A 173 5.32 -5.31 2.73
C VAL A 173 6.14 -6.44 2.11
N ALA A 174 7.40 -6.58 2.56
CA ALA A 174 8.27 -7.67 2.12
C ALA A 174 8.91 -8.40 3.30
N TYR A 175 9.01 -9.73 3.20
CA TYR A 175 9.94 -10.53 3.96
C TYR A 175 11.29 -10.53 3.24
N ILE A 176 12.32 -10.17 3.96
CA ILE A 176 13.66 -9.93 3.42
C ILE A 176 14.66 -10.75 4.23
N ILE A 177 15.60 -11.40 3.55
CA ILE A 177 16.71 -12.09 4.19
C ILE A 177 18.02 -11.34 3.94
N ASN A 178 18.93 -11.37 4.92
CA ASN A 178 20.30 -10.91 4.76
C ASN A 178 20.98 -11.71 3.61
N LEU A 179 21.64 -11.03 2.68
CA LEU A 179 22.22 -11.67 1.50
C LEU A 179 23.30 -12.70 1.87
N LYS A 180 24.14 -12.43 2.89
CA LYS A 180 25.14 -13.40 3.36
C LYS A 180 24.49 -14.63 4.01
N ALA A 181 23.32 -14.46 4.69
CA ALA A 181 22.55 -15.60 5.19
C ALA A 181 21.95 -16.41 4.04
N TRP A 182 21.44 -15.75 3.02
CA TRP A 182 20.94 -16.38 1.80
C TRP A 182 22.01 -17.21 1.08
N GLU A 183 23.22 -16.67 0.94
CA GLU A 183 24.35 -17.33 0.27
C GLU A 183 24.84 -18.59 1.00
N ARG A 184 24.57 -18.73 2.31
CA ARG A 184 24.88 -19.95 3.08
C ARG A 184 23.88 -21.09 2.83
N ILE A 185 22.73 -20.81 2.23
CA ILE A 185 21.70 -21.81 1.91
C ILE A 185 22.09 -22.54 0.62
N SER A 186 21.92 -23.87 0.60
CA SER A 186 22.23 -24.65 -0.60
C SER A 186 21.42 -24.19 -1.82
N PRO A 187 21.94 -24.28 -3.05
CA PRO A 187 21.17 -23.93 -4.26
C PRO A 187 19.83 -24.68 -4.38
N ALA A 188 19.79 -25.94 -3.92
CA ALA A 188 18.57 -26.75 -3.92
C ALA A 188 17.52 -26.16 -2.97
N ASP A 189 17.94 -25.80 -1.74
CA ASP A 189 17.03 -25.18 -0.75
C ASP A 189 16.61 -23.76 -1.17
N GLN A 190 17.52 -22.98 -1.77
CA GLN A 190 17.19 -21.68 -2.35
C GLN A 190 16.08 -21.80 -3.41
N ALA A 191 16.14 -22.83 -4.27
CA ALA A 191 15.11 -23.09 -5.27
C ALA A 191 13.76 -23.40 -4.62
N VAL A 192 13.75 -24.22 -3.57
CA VAL A 192 12.54 -24.53 -2.79
C VAL A 192 11.98 -23.27 -2.13
N ILE A 193 12.82 -22.47 -1.48
CA ILE A 193 12.40 -21.22 -0.82
C ILE A 193 11.82 -20.26 -1.85
N ARG A 194 12.45 -20.07 -3.02
CA ARG A 194 11.91 -19.20 -4.08
C ARG A 194 10.52 -19.65 -4.54
N LYS A 195 10.35 -20.98 -4.75
CA LYS A 195 9.05 -21.54 -5.13
C LYS A 195 7.98 -21.27 -4.08
N ILE A 196 8.26 -21.59 -2.82
CA ILE A 196 7.34 -21.33 -1.70
C ILE A 196 7.06 -19.84 -1.55
N SER A 197 8.08 -18.99 -1.68
CA SER A 197 7.93 -17.52 -1.61
C SER A 197 6.96 -16.98 -2.66
N LEU A 198 7.01 -17.51 -3.88
CA LEU A 198 6.05 -17.17 -4.94
C LEU A 198 4.62 -17.61 -4.56
N GLU A 199 4.46 -18.87 -4.14
CA GLU A 199 3.16 -19.42 -3.72
C GLU A 199 2.56 -18.60 -2.57
N VAL A 200 3.36 -18.26 -1.55
CA VAL A 200 2.93 -17.45 -0.41
C VAL A 200 2.59 -16.03 -0.84
N THR A 201 3.35 -15.43 -1.74
CA THR A 201 3.05 -14.09 -2.28
C THR A 201 1.69 -14.07 -2.96
N LEU A 202 1.39 -15.02 -3.82
CA LEU A 202 0.11 -15.11 -4.51
C LEU A 202 -1.05 -15.40 -3.53
N ALA A 203 -0.84 -16.34 -2.60
CA ALA A 203 -1.82 -16.63 -1.56
C ALA A 203 -2.08 -15.44 -0.62
N SER A 204 -1.07 -14.61 -0.37
CA SER A 204 -1.21 -13.41 0.46
C SER A 204 -2.17 -12.39 -0.15
N GLY A 205 -2.22 -12.30 -1.49
CA GLY A 205 -3.17 -11.44 -2.19
C GLY A 205 -4.61 -11.76 -1.79
N LYS A 206 -4.99 -13.05 -1.90
CA LYS A 206 -6.33 -13.50 -1.48
C LYS A 206 -6.55 -13.30 0.02
N ARG A 207 -5.59 -13.66 0.85
CA ARG A 207 -5.70 -13.52 2.31
C ARG A 207 -5.90 -12.06 2.73
N MET A 208 -5.19 -11.13 2.12
CA MET A 208 -5.36 -9.70 2.41
C MET A 208 -6.70 -9.16 1.94
N GLN A 209 -7.20 -9.65 0.80
CA GLN A 209 -8.54 -9.35 0.32
C GLN A 209 -9.59 -9.80 1.35
N ASP A 210 -9.56 -11.08 1.71
CA ASP A 210 -10.49 -11.68 2.68
C ASP A 210 -10.43 -10.96 4.04
N THR A 211 -9.23 -10.59 4.49
CA THR A 211 -9.01 -9.86 5.75
C THR A 211 -9.63 -8.46 5.71
N GLY A 212 -9.44 -7.73 4.62
CA GLY A 212 -10.00 -6.40 4.45
C GLY A 212 -11.53 -6.42 4.37
N GLU A 213 -12.10 -7.36 3.62
CA GLU A 213 -13.55 -7.55 3.51
C GLU A 213 -14.17 -7.96 4.85
N GLN A 214 -13.53 -8.88 5.58
CA GLN A 214 -13.97 -9.28 6.91
C GLN A 214 -13.94 -8.11 7.89
N ALA A 215 -12.91 -7.27 7.84
CA ALA A 215 -12.82 -6.08 8.67
C ALA A 215 -13.95 -5.08 8.37
N LEU A 216 -14.27 -4.85 7.08
CA LEU A 216 -15.40 -4.00 6.70
C LEU A 216 -16.74 -4.56 7.21
N LYS A 217 -16.91 -5.87 7.16
CA LYS A 217 -18.11 -6.55 7.72
C LYS A 217 -18.19 -6.35 9.23
N GLU A 218 -17.10 -6.59 9.94
CA GLU A 218 -17.02 -6.40 11.40
C GLU A 218 -17.32 -4.94 11.80
N LEU A 219 -16.77 -3.96 11.07
CA LEU A 219 -17.07 -2.55 11.31
C LEU A 219 -18.57 -2.25 11.15
N LYS A 220 -19.23 -2.81 10.14
CA LYS A 220 -20.70 -2.68 9.96
C LYS A 220 -21.46 -3.29 11.12
N GLU A 221 -21.09 -4.49 11.58
CA GLU A 221 -21.70 -5.18 12.72
C GLU A 221 -21.54 -4.37 14.03
N LYS A 222 -20.45 -3.61 14.16
CA LYS A 222 -20.24 -2.66 15.26
C LYS A 222 -21.00 -1.34 15.09
N GLY A 223 -21.84 -1.21 14.07
CA GLY A 223 -22.64 -0.03 13.80
C GLY A 223 -21.84 1.16 13.23
N ILE A 224 -20.71 0.89 12.59
CA ILE A 224 -19.95 1.92 11.89
C ILE A 224 -20.63 2.23 10.56
N THR A 225 -20.83 3.52 10.29
CA THR A 225 -21.34 3.98 9.00
C THR A 225 -20.23 3.94 7.96
N ILE A 226 -20.42 3.16 6.89
CA ILE A 226 -19.46 3.06 5.79
C ILE A 226 -20.08 3.67 4.54
N ARG A 227 -19.40 4.64 3.94
CA ARG A 227 -19.81 5.36 2.73
C ARG A 227 -18.68 5.39 1.71
N SER A 228 -19.01 5.71 0.47
CA SER A 228 -18.04 6.07 -0.57
C SER A 228 -18.31 7.50 -1.04
N LEU A 229 -17.30 8.22 -1.46
CA LEU A 229 -17.48 9.47 -2.19
C LEU A 229 -18.31 9.24 -3.46
N SER A 230 -19.06 10.24 -3.87
CA SER A 230 -19.74 10.22 -5.16
C SER A 230 -18.75 10.08 -6.31
N ALA A 231 -19.21 9.60 -7.47
CA ALA A 231 -18.37 9.53 -8.66
C ALA A 231 -17.82 10.91 -9.07
N ALA A 232 -18.61 11.98 -8.87
CA ALA A 232 -18.17 13.35 -9.13
C ALA A 232 -17.07 13.79 -8.16
N ASP A 233 -17.24 13.56 -6.84
CA ASP A 233 -16.24 13.89 -5.83
C ASP A 233 -14.96 13.08 -6.02
N THR A 234 -15.07 11.81 -6.37
CA THR A 234 -13.92 10.94 -6.68
C THR A 234 -13.15 11.45 -7.89
N THR A 235 -13.85 11.84 -8.95
CA THR A 235 -13.23 12.42 -10.15
C THR A 235 -12.52 13.74 -9.84
N GLU A 236 -13.14 14.60 -9.06
CA GLU A 236 -12.55 15.86 -8.63
C GLU A 236 -11.34 15.62 -7.73
N LEU A 237 -11.40 14.69 -6.78
CA LEU A 237 -10.27 14.33 -5.93
C LEU A 237 -9.11 13.76 -6.77
N ALA A 238 -9.38 12.85 -7.70
CA ALA A 238 -8.37 12.31 -8.62
C ALA A 238 -7.71 13.41 -9.46
N LYS A 239 -8.49 14.37 -9.96
CA LYS A 239 -7.96 15.53 -10.69
C LYS A 239 -7.02 16.38 -9.82
N ARG A 240 -7.37 16.62 -8.57
CA ARG A 240 -6.54 17.41 -7.62
C ARG A 240 -5.27 16.67 -7.21
N THR A 241 -5.32 15.35 -7.08
CA THR A 241 -4.16 14.53 -6.75
C THR A 241 -3.21 14.37 -7.93
N GLY A 242 -3.71 14.44 -9.16
CA GLY A 242 -2.97 14.17 -10.38
C GLY A 242 -2.79 12.67 -10.68
N ASP A 243 -2.12 12.38 -11.78
CA ASP A 243 -1.80 11.00 -12.20
C ASP A 243 -0.66 10.42 -11.37
N PHE A 244 -0.99 9.60 -10.40
CA PHE A 244 -0.01 8.95 -9.54
C PHE A 244 0.92 7.99 -10.29
N SER A 245 0.45 7.35 -11.35
CA SER A 245 1.29 6.52 -12.23
C SER A 245 2.37 7.34 -12.92
N ALA A 246 2.02 8.52 -13.44
CA ALA A 246 2.97 9.44 -14.05
C ALA A 246 3.96 10.03 -13.02
N ILE A 247 3.49 10.30 -11.81
CA ILE A 247 4.35 10.76 -10.70
C ILE A 247 5.37 9.68 -10.33
N ALA A 248 4.96 8.43 -10.21
CA ALA A 248 5.85 7.32 -9.92
C ALA A 248 6.88 7.10 -11.06
N GLU A 249 6.43 7.16 -12.31
CA GLU A 249 7.27 7.09 -13.50
C GLU A 249 8.35 8.18 -13.49
N THR A 250 7.93 9.43 -13.33
CA THR A 250 8.83 10.59 -13.27
C THR A 250 9.85 10.42 -12.15
N ARG A 251 9.38 10.05 -10.94
CA ARG A 251 10.26 9.87 -9.79
C ARG A 251 11.32 8.79 -10.01
N MET A 252 10.94 7.65 -10.60
CA MET A 252 11.89 6.60 -10.91
C MET A 252 12.92 7.05 -11.96
N ASN A 253 12.47 7.75 -13.01
CA ASN A 253 13.35 8.29 -14.06
C ASN A 253 14.35 9.31 -13.49
N GLU A 254 13.92 10.23 -12.61
CA GLU A 254 14.81 11.18 -11.91
C GLU A 254 15.89 10.47 -11.09
N LEU A 255 15.59 9.29 -10.56
CA LEU A 255 16.51 8.44 -9.81
C LEU A 255 17.36 7.52 -10.71
N GLY A 256 17.32 7.71 -12.04
CA GLY A 256 18.07 6.91 -13.01
C GLY A 256 17.58 5.46 -13.13
N LYS A 257 16.33 5.19 -12.75
CA LYS A 257 15.71 3.87 -12.87
C LYS A 257 14.84 3.80 -14.13
N PRO A 258 14.52 2.61 -14.67
CA PRO A 258 13.74 2.47 -15.91
C PRO A 258 12.24 2.70 -15.66
N GLY A 259 11.87 3.87 -15.10
CA GLY A 259 10.52 4.20 -14.68
C GLY A 259 9.49 4.10 -15.80
N THR A 260 9.80 4.65 -16.98
CA THR A 260 8.92 4.61 -18.14
C THR A 260 8.63 3.17 -18.58
N ALA A 261 9.66 2.31 -18.67
CA ALA A 261 9.48 0.91 -19.05
C ALA A 261 8.62 0.14 -18.02
N ILE A 262 8.95 0.29 -16.73
CA ILE A 262 8.21 -0.36 -15.64
C ILE A 262 6.75 0.09 -15.62
N MET A 263 6.48 1.40 -15.67
CA MET A 263 5.10 1.91 -15.58
C MET A 263 4.28 1.65 -16.85
N THR A 264 4.90 1.63 -18.03
CA THR A 264 4.23 1.20 -19.25
C THR A 264 3.78 -0.25 -19.12
N ARG A 265 4.69 -1.13 -18.68
CA ARG A 265 4.36 -2.54 -18.49
C ARG A 265 3.35 -2.78 -17.38
N TYR A 266 3.46 -2.04 -16.28
CA TYR A 266 2.49 -2.05 -15.19
C TYR A 266 1.06 -1.79 -15.69
N ARG A 267 0.85 -0.72 -16.45
CA ARG A 267 -0.46 -0.38 -17.02
C ARG A 267 -1.00 -1.50 -17.91
N GLN A 268 -0.18 -2.09 -18.77
CA GLN A 268 -0.57 -3.23 -19.62
C GLN A 268 -0.99 -4.45 -18.78
N LEU A 269 -0.25 -4.76 -17.70
CA LEU A 269 -0.58 -5.89 -16.83
C LEU A 269 -1.88 -5.65 -16.06
N VAL A 270 -2.12 -4.42 -15.60
CA VAL A 270 -3.40 -4.01 -14.99
C VAL A 270 -4.54 -4.20 -15.98
N ASP A 271 -4.39 -3.73 -17.23
CA ASP A 271 -5.42 -3.89 -18.27
C ASP A 271 -5.66 -5.38 -18.58
N GLN A 272 -4.62 -6.21 -18.62
CA GLN A 272 -4.74 -7.67 -18.79
C GLN A 272 -5.47 -8.32 -17.61
N TYR A 273 -5.22 -7.86 -16.39
CA TYR A 273 -5.93 -8.35 -15.19
C TYR A 273 -7.42 -8.02 -15.27
N VAL A 274 -7.76 -6.77 -15.57
CA VAL A 274 -9.15 -6.30 -15.73
C VAL A 274 -9.87 -7.06 -16.84
N ALA A 275 -9.18 -7.39 -17.94
CA ALA A 275 -9.72 -8.18 -19.05
C ALA A 275 -9.79 -9.69 -18.77
N GLY A 276 -9.31 -10.17 -17.60
CA GLY A 276 -9.24 -11.60 -17.25
C GLY A 276 -8.24 -12.42 -18.09
N THR A 277 -7.27 -11.75 -18.72
CA THR A 277 -6.25 -12.38 -19.59
C THR A 277 -4.88 -12.53 -18.93
N LEU A 278 -4.66 -11.92 -17.77
CA LEU A 278 -3.43 -12.08 -17.00
C LEU A 278 -3.41 -13.49 -16.36
N LYS A 279 -2.36 -14.26 -16.67
CA LYS A 279 -2.16 -15.63 -16.15
C LYS A 279 -0.89 -15.70 -15.31
#